data_51e4c66ddcb51c5a75dafef01de4b6a9
#
_entry.id   51e4c66ddcb51c5a75dafef01de4b6a9
#
_cell.length_a   1.000
_cell.length_b   1.000
_cell.length_c   1.000
_cell.angle_alpha   90.00
_cell.angle_beta   90.00
_cell.angle_gamma   90.00
#
_symmetry.space_group_name_H-M   'P 1'
#
loop_
_entity.id
_entity.type
_entity.pdbx_description
1 polymer ?
#
loop_
_entity_poly.entity_id
_entity_poly.type
_entity_poly.pdbx_seq_one_letter_code
_entity_poly.pdbx_strand_id
1 'polypeptide(L)'
;MTNSNVKTARYMQTLIAGLWRENPVFRLLLGMCPTLAVTAAVKPALTMGCCVIFVLLCSNIIVSLMRNLLKPHLRILMFTLTIATFVTIADLFLKAFVPRMSEMLGPYVPLIIVNCIIICRAEACASKNPLLLSIIDALGMGLGFTMTLCVLAAVRELLSTGKIFEVSLMPDAFVPWAAMSMPVGAFLTLGLMLGLVNIISGRKHKG
;
A
#
# COMPACT_ATOMS: atom_id res chain seq x y z
N MET A 1 15.16 26.35 -21.81
CA MET A 1 13.82 25.73 -21.72
C MET A 1 13.85 24.20 -21.70
N THR A 2 14.94 23.53 -22.05
CA THR A 2 15.04 22.05 -22.15
C THR A 2 15.15 21.30 -20.81
N ASN A 3 15.67 21.94 -19.76
CA ASN A 3 15.90 21.28 -18.45
C ASN A 3 14.62 21.06 -17.60
N SER A 4 13.60 21.87 -17.80
CA SER A 4 12.31 21.76 -17.09
C SER A 4 11.51 20.55 -17.60
N ASN A 5 11.44 20.35 -18.90
CA ASN A 5 10.71 19.24 -19.52
C ASN A 5 11.31 17.85 -19.18
N VAL A 6 12.64 17.76 -19.09
CA VAL A 6 13.34 16.52 -18.71
C VAL A 6 13.07 16.15 -17.25
N LYS A 7 13.03 17.13 -16.35
CA LYS A 7 12.67 16.90 -14.93
C LYS A 7 11.21 16.47 -14.79
N THR A 8 10.28 17.13 -15.46
CA THR A 8 8.86 16.79 -15.45
C THR A 8 8.61 15.38 -16.01
N ALA A 9 9.27 15.01 -17.11
CA ALA A 9 9.18 13.67 -17.66
C ALA A 9 9.70 12.60 -16.69
N ARG A 10 10.79 12.88 -15.97
CA ARG A 10 11.34 11.98 -14.94
C ARG A 10 10.36 11.78 -13.78
N TYR A 11 9.68 12.85 -13.32
CA TYR A 11 8.70 12.78 -12.25
C TYR A 11 7.47 11.97 -12.65
N MET A 12 6.95 12.19 -13.86
CA MET A 12 5.82 11.41 -14.39
C MET A 12 6.19 9.94 -14.58
N GLN A 13 7.38 9.64 -15.04
CA GLN A 13 7.87 8.26 -15.16
C GLN A 13 7.96 7.57 -13.80
N THR A 14 8.44 8.25 -12.76
CA THR A 14 8.52 7.70 -11.41
C THR A 14 7.14 7.40 -10.85
N LEU A 15 6.17 8.29 -11.05
CA LEU A 15 4.80 8.11 -10.58
C LEU A 15 4.10 6.94 -11.28
N ILE A 16 4.20 6.86 -12.60
CA ILE A 16 3.62 5.77 -13.40
C ILE A 16 4.34 4.43 -13.12
N ALA A 17 5.64 4.48 -12.88
CA ALA A 17 6.40 3.29 -12.52
C ALA A 17 5.90 2.70 -11.20
N GLY A 18 5.67 3.52 -10.17
CA GLY A 18 5.11 3.07 -8.89
C GLY A 18 3.71 2.47 -9.00
N LEU A 19 2.89 3.00 -9.93
CA LEU A 19 1.51 2.55 -10.09
C LEU A 19 1.41 1.18 -10.79
N TRP A 20 2.20 0.94 -11.85
CA TRP A 20 2.05 -0.23 -12.72
C TRP A 20 3.32 -1.05 -12.88
N ARG A 21 4.43 -0.40 -13.20
CA ARG A 21 5.68 -1.05 -13.58
C ARG A 21 6.45 -1.62 -12.39
N GLU A 22 6.40 -0.91 -11.25
CA GLU A 22 7.00 -1.28 -9.97
C GLU A 22 5.94 -1.40 -8.88
N ASN A 23 4.77 -1.98 -9.22
CA ASN A 23 3.70 -2.16 -8.23
C ASN A 23 4.25 -2.87 -6.99
N PRO A 24 4.09 -2.29 -5.78
CA PRO A 24 4.74 -2.79 -4.59
C PRO A 24 4.31 -4.21 -4.23
N VAL A 25 3.04 -4.57 -4.42
CA VAL A 25 2.53 -5.89 -4.05
C VAL A 25 2.81 -6.92 -5.14
N PHE A 26 2.48 -6.63 -6.41
CA PHE A 26 2.58 -7.61 -7.49
C PHE A 26 4.00 -7.81 -8.05
N ARG A 27 4.88 -6.83 -7.92
CA ARG A 27 6.24 -6.89 -8.46
C ARG A 27 7.30 -7.01 -7.39
N LEU A 28 7.18 -6.22 -6.32
CA LEU A 28 8.17 -6.18 -5.26
C LEU A 28 7.82 -7.10 -4.08
N LEU A 29 6.59 -7.64 -4.03
CA LEU A 29 6.07 -8.45 -2.92
C LEU A 29 6.18 -7.75 -1.56
N LEU A 30 6.11 -6.41 -1.58
CA LEU A 30 6.17 -5.57 -0.38
C LEU A 30 4.76 -5.25 0.12
N GLY A 31 4.59 -5.14 1.44
CA GLY A 31 3.31 -4.82 2.05
C GLY A 31 2.32 -5.99 2.08
N MET A 32 2.80 -7.23 2.03
CA MET A 32 1.91 -8.40 2.09
C MET A 32 1.17 -8.52 3.42
N CYS A 33 1.78 -8.13 4.54
CA CYS A 33 1.17 -8.26 5.86
C CYS A 33 -0.17 -7.51 5.98
N PRO A 34 -0.26 -6.20 5.71
CA PRO A 34 -1.55 -5.52 5.71
C PRO A 34 -2.47 -5.97 4.57
N THR A 35 -1.90 -6.37 3.43
CA THR A 35 -2.68 -6.89 2.30
C THR A 35 -3.46 -8.16 2.68
N LEU A 36 -2.87 -9.07 3.42
CA LEU A 36 -3.53 -10.30 3.87
C LEU A 36 -4.55 -10.05 4.98
N ALA A 37 -4.25 -9.09 5.87
CA ALA A 37 -5.05 -8.83 7.07
C ALA A 37 -6.32 -8.02 6.79
N VAL A 38 -6.24 -6.98 5.94
CA VAL A 38 -7.29 -5.94 5.82
C VAL A 38 -8.18 -6.13 4.57
N THR A 39 -7.80 -6.97 3.63
CA THR A 39 -8.54 -7.16 2.36
C THR A 39 -9.79 -8.04 2.46
N ALA A 40 -10.32 -8.28 3.65
CA ALA A 40 -11.59 -8.99 3.82
C ALA A 40 -12.80 -8.18 3.32
N ALA A 41 -12.72 -6.83 3.36
CA ALA A 41 -13.72 -5.92 2.85
C ALA A 41 -13.07 -4.69 2.19
N VAL A 42 -13.76 -4.04 1.26
CA VAL A 42 -13.22 -2.91 0.50
C VAL A 42 -13.10 -1.64 1.36
N LYS A 43 -14.06 -1.38 2.24
CA LYS A 43 -14.05 -0.18 3.12
C LYS A 43 -12.79 -0.10 3.99
N PRO A 44 -12.44 -1.11 4.83
CA PRO A 44 -11.22 -1.07 5.63
C PRO A 44 -9.94 -1.09 4.76
N ALA A 45 -9.96 -1.75 3.60
CA ALA A 45 -8.83 -1.75 2.68
C ALA A 45 -8.52 -0.34 2.13
N LEU A 46 -9.56 0.41 1.75
CA LEU A 46 -9.41 1.79 1.29
C LEU A 46 -8.89 2.71 2.40
N THR A 47 -9.47 2.61 3.60
CA THR A 47 -9.05 3.41 4.77
C THR A 47 -7.60 3.14 5.12
N MET A 48 -7.20 1.85 5.13
CA MET A 48 -5.81 1.45 5.38
C MET A 48 -4.86 2.01 4.32
N GLY A 49 -5.27 1.97 3.04
CA GLY A 49 -4.50 2.54 1.94
C GLY A 49 -4.25 4.04 2.12
N CYS A 50 -5.28 4.81 2.49
CA CYS A 50 -5.16 6.24 2.78
C CYS A 50 -4.20 6.52 3.95
N CYS A 51 -4.29 5.73 5.04
CA CYS A 51 -3.38 5.85 6.17
C CYS A 51 -1.93 5.57 5.76
N VAL A 52 -1.70 4.53 4.95
CA VAL A 52 -0.36 4.20 4.46
C VAL A 52 0.21 5.30 3.57
N ILE A 53 -0.59 5.90 2.68
CA ILE A 53 -0.16 7.04 1.85
C ILE A 53 0.26 8.21 2.73
N PHE A 54 -0.55 8.57 3.73
CA PHE A 54 -0.24 9.66 4.66
C PHE A 54 1.06 9.40 5.40
N VAL A 55 1.21 8.24 6.02
CA VAL A 55 2.42 7.88 6.79
C VAL A 55 3.64 7.81 5.89
N LEU A 56 3.52 7.24 4.68
CA LEU A 56 4.60 7.14 3.71
C LEU A 56 5.09 8.53 3.25
N LEU A 57 4.17 9.46 2.98
CA LEU A 57 4.52 10.84 2.62
C LEU A 57 5.25 11.54 3.77
N CYS A 58 4.67 11.55 4.96
CA CYS A 58 5.23 12.24 6.11
C CYS A 58 6.59 11.67 6.52
N SER A 59 6.72 10.33 6.56
CA SER A 59 7.99 9.69 6.91
C SER A 59 9.08 9.95 5.88
N ASN A 60 8.78 9.90 4.58
CA ASN A 60 9.75 10.18 3.53
C ASN A 60 10.22 11.64 3.54
N ILE A 61 9.34 12.59 3.86
CA ILE A 61 9.71 14.00 4.02
C ILE A 61 10.73 14.16 5.14
N ILE A 62 10.46 13.61 6.33
CA ILE A 62 11.36 13.73 7.49
C ILE A 62 12.67 12.98 7.25
N VAL A 63 12.62 11.77 6.74
CA VAL A 63 13.83 10.99 6.43
C VAL A 63 14.71 11.71 5.40
N SER A 64 14.12 12.29 4.36
CA SER A 64 14.85 13.06 3.35
C SER A 64 15.49 14.33 3.93
N LEU A 65 14.85 14.95 4.92
CA LEU A 65 15.37 16.15 5.60
C LEU A 65 16.53 15.78 6.54
N MET A 66 16.40 14.66 7.27
CA MET A 66 17.38 14.20 8.26
C MET A 66 18.51 13.34 7.66
N ARG A 67 18.51 13.07 6.36
CA ARG A 67 19.45 12.13 5.71
C ARG A 67 20.92 12.41 5.97
N ASN A 68 21.31 13.68 6.14
CA ASN A 68 22.70 14.08 6.37
C ASN A 68 23.16 13.88 7.83
N LEU A 69 22.21 13.73 8.76
CA LEU A 69 22.51 13.60 10.20
C LEU A 69 22.58 12.13 10.65
N LEU A 70 22.03 11.21 9.87
CA LEU A 70 21.85 9.82 10.25
C LEU A 70 23.09 8.96 9.96
N LYS A 71 23.69 8.41 11.00
CA LYS A 71 24.75 7.39 10.89
C LYS A 71 24.15 6.06 10.37
N PRO A 72 24.88 5.28 9.55
CA PRO A 72 24.36 4.06 8.92
C PRO A 72 23.74 3.04 9.90
N HIS A 73 24.34 2.85 11.08
CA HIS A 73 23.87 1.89 12.07
C HIS A 73 22.55 2.26 12.77
N LEU A 74 22.19 3.55 12.79
CA LEU A 74 21.00 4.06 13.48
C LEU A 74 19.83 4.32 12.54
N ARG A 75 20.01 4.15 11.24
CA ARG A 75 18.99 4.52 10.24
C ARG A 75 17.67 3.79 10.43
N ILE A 76 17.70 2.46 10.51
CA ILE A 76 16.49 1.64 10.62
C ILE A 76 15.71 1.99 11.90
N LEU A 77 16.42 2.18 13.01
CA LEU A 77 15.81 2.54 14.29
C LEU A 77 15.12 3.92 14.22
N MET A 78 15.77 4.89 13.60
CA MET A 78 15.18 6.23 13.40
C MET A 78 13.99 6.20 12.44
N PHE A 79 14.04 5.36 11.39
CA PHE A 79 12.91 5.22 10.48
C PHE A 79 11.70 4.62 11.18
N THR A 80 11.87 3.54 11.93
CA THR A 80 10.76 2.91 12.67
C THR A 80 10.18 3.85 13.72
N LEU A 81 10.99 4.64 14.43
CA LEU A 81 10.53 5.62 15.38
C LEU A 81 9.70 6.74 14.71
N THR A 82 10.20 7.26 13.59
CA THR A 82 9.49 8.28 12.81
C THR A 82 8.16 7.75 12.28
N ILE A 83 8.15 6.55 11.72
CA ILE A 83 6.95 5.90 11.21
C ILE A 83 5.95 5.69 12.35
N ALA A 84 6.39 5.19 13.52
CA ALA A 84 5.54 4.97 14.68
C ALA A 84 4.85 6.27 15.15
N THR A 85 5.57 7.38 15.15
CA THR A 85 5.01 8.70 15.50
C THR A 85 3.87 9.09 14.55
N PHE A 86 4.09 8.98 13.23
CA PHE A 86 3.04 9.32 12.26
C PHE A 86 1.88 8.34 12.25
N VAL A 87 2.12 7.07 12.50
CA VAL A 87 1.06 6.07 12.65
C VAL A 87 0.18 6.38 13.86
N THR A 88 0.78 6.79 14.98
CA THR A 88 0.02 7.22 16.17
C THR A 88 -0.84 8.46 15.88
N ILE A 89 -0.31 9.43 15.15
CA ILE A 89 -1.07 10.61 14.72
C ILE A 89 -2.23 10.20 13.81
N ALA A 90 -1.99 9.32 12.84
CA ALA A 90 -3.02 8.80 11.94
C ALA A 90 -4.12 8.03 12.68
N ASP A 91 -3.75 7.22 13.68
CA ASP A 91 -4.71 6.47 14.51
C ASP A 91 -5.60 7.40 15.33
N LEU A 92 -5.01 8.42 15.97
CA LEU A 92 -5.78 9.43 16.72
C LEU A 92 -6.73 10.20 15.80
N PHE A 93 -6.27 10.56 14.61
CA PHE A 93 -7.10 11.22 13.61
C PHE A 93 -8.25 10.33 13.15
N LEU A 94 -7.98 9.05 12.90
CA LEU A 94 -8.99 8.06 12.51
C LEU A 94 -10.05 7.87 13.62
N LYS A 95 -9.62 7.82 14.89
CA LYS A 95 -10.52 7.75 16.07
C LYS A 95 -11.43 8.97 16.19
N ALA A 96 -10.91 10.14 15.86
CA ALA A 96 -11.66 11.39 15.95
C ALA A 96 -12.72 11.53 14.85
N PHE A 97 -12.40 11.15 13.61
CA PHE A 97 -13.26 11.41 12.44
C PHE A 97 -14.12 10.21 12.02
N VAL A 98 -13.60 8.98 12.15
CA VAL A 98 -14.27 7.77 11.68
C VAL A 98 -14.15 6.64 12.73
N PRO A 99 -14.84 6.76 13.89
CA PRO A 99 -14.68 5.81 15.00
C PRO A 99 -15.01 4.37 14.61
N ARG A 100 -16.03 4.13 13.77
CA ARG A 100 -16.39 2.80 13.27
C ARG A 100 -15.24 2.11 12.53
N MET A 101 -14.52 2.84 11.67
CA MET A 101 -13.37 2.27 10.95
C MET A 101 -12.17 2.07 11.88
N SER A 102 -12.01 2.94 12.87
CA SER A 102 -10.97 2.81 13.88
C SER A 102 -11.12 1.53 14.72
N GLU A 103 -12.33 1.16 15.12
CA GLU A 103 -12.58 -0.10 15.82
C GLU A 103 -12.23 -1.32 14.96
N MET A 104 -12.58 -1.30 13.67
CA MET A 104 -12.27 -2.38 12.74
C MET A 104 -10.77 -2.48 12.40
N LEU A 105 -10.10 -1.34 12.25
CA LEU A 105 -8.67 -1.28 11.91
C LEU A 105 -7.74 -1.33 13.12
N GLY A 106 -8.23 -1.12 14.34
CA GLY A 106 -7.42 -1.00 15.55
C GLY A 106 -6.35 -2.09 15.71
N PRO A 107 -6.69 -3.38 15.57
CA PRO A 107 -5.71 -4.48 15.64
C PRO A 107 -4.66 -4.45 14.51
N TYR A 108 -4.96 -3.79 13.39
CA TYR A 108 -4.12 -3.79 12.19
C TYR A 108 -3.27 -2.51 12.04
N VAL A 109 -3.54 -1.47 12.83
CA VAL A 109 -2.75 -0.21 12.82
C VAL A 109 -1.27 -0.47 13.11
N PRO A 110 -0.87 -1.33 14.04
CA PRO A 110 0.55 -1.65 14.26
C PRO A 110 1.26 -2.24 13.03
N LEU A 111 0.52 -2.88 12.11
CA LEU A 111 1.10 -3.41 10.86
C LEU A 111 1.58 -2.32 9.91
N ILE A 112 1.10 -1.07 10.08
CA ILE A 112 1.61 0.07 9.30
C ILE A 112 3.03 0.42 9.77
N ILE A 113 3.33 0.31 11.07
CA ILE A 113 4.66 0.66 11.63
C ILE A 113 5.74 -0.24 11.05
N VAL A 114 5.47 -1.55 10.95
CA VAL A 114 6.40 -2.54 10.40
C VAL A 114 6.20 -2.80 8.90
N ASN A 115 5.45 -1.94 8.22
CA ASN A 115 5.18 -2.11 6.81
C ASN A 115 6.46 -2.00 5.98
N CYS A 116 6.80 -3.09 5.31
CA CYS A 116 8.01 -3.19 4.52
C CYS A 116 8.06 -2.21 3.33
N ILE A 117 6.91 -1.76 2.81
CA ILE A 117 6.88 -0.71 1.77
C ILE A 117 7.47 0.59 2.33
N ILE A 118 7.01 1.03 3.50
CA ILE A 118 7.42 2.31 4.09
C ILE A 118 8.91 2.29 4.42
N ILE A 119 9.37 1.21 5.09
CA ILE A 119 10.78 1.05 5.48
C ILE A 119 11.69 0.95 4.25
N CYS A 120 11.29 0.15 3.26
CA CYS A 120 12.06 -0.02 2.04
C CYS A 120 12.18 1.28 1.23
N ARG A 121 11.10 2.07 1.12
CA ARG A 121 11.15 3.35 0.39
C ARG A 121 11.87 4.44 1.16
N ALA A 122 11.80 4.45 2.48
CA ALA A 122 12.60 5.33 3.31
C ALA A 122 14.10 5.11 3.09
N GLU A 123 14.56 3.85 3.03
CA GLU A 123 15.96 3.52 2.79
C GLU A 123 16.36 3.65 1.31
N ALA A 124 15.56 3.15 0.38
CA ALA A 124 15.91 3.11 -1.03
C ALA A 124 15.83 4.46 -1.71
N CYS A 125 14.83 5.27 -1.37
CA CYS A 125 14.53 6.52 -2.05
C CYS A 125 14.75 7.76 -1.19
N ALA A 126 14.13 7.85 -0.02
CA ALA A 126 14.15 9.08 0.80
C ALA A 126 15.53 9.41 1.34
N SER A 127 16.33 8.40 1.70
CA SER A 127 17.69 8.61 2.21
C SER A 127 18.71 9.04 1.14
N LYS A 128 18.42 8.79 -0.14
CA LYS A 128 19.38 9.00 -1.25
C LYS A 128 19.01 10.11 -2.21
N ASN A 129 17.72 10.41 -2.34
CA ASN A 129 17.19 11.35 -3.33
C ASN A 129 16.76 12.70 -2.72
N PRO A 130 16.63 13.76 -3.54
CA PRO A 130 16.10 15.03 -3.09
C PRO A 130 14.62 14.91 -2.69
N LEU A 131 14.18 15.81 -1.80
CA LEU A 131 12.85 15.82 -1.20
C LEU A 131 11.71 15.67 -2.21
N LEU A 132 11.75 16.42 -3.30
CA LEU A 132 10.68 16.44 -4.30
C LEU A 132 10.49 15.07 -4.97
N LEU A 133 11.60 14.40 -5.32
CA LEU A 133 11.54 13.07 -5.91
C LEU A 133 10.99 12.03 -4.92
N SER A 134 11.35 12.15 -3.64
CA SER A 134 10.86 11.28 -2.57
C SER A 134 9.35 11.43 -2.33
N ILE A 135 8.80 12.63 -2.47
CA ILE A 135 7.35 12.89 -2.37
C ILE A 135 6.60 12.23 -3.54
N ILE A 136 7.09 12.41 -4.75
CA ILE A 136 6.45 11.85 -5.95
C ILE A 136 6.51 10.33 -5.95
N ASP A 137 7.62 9.77 -5.51
CA ASP A 137 7.78 8.34 -5.34
C ASP A 137 6.83 7.76 -4.28
N ALA A 138 6.72 8.43 -3.14
CA ALA A 138 5.78 8.05 -2.06
C ALA A 138 4.32 8.05 -2.55
N LEU A 139 3.92 9.05 -3.33
CA LEU A 139 2.59 9.11 -3.93
C LEU A 139 2.37 7.97 -4.93
N GLY A 140 3.31 7.73 -5.83
CA GLY A 140 3.21 6.66 -6.82
C GLY A 140 3.09 5.28 -6.19
N MET A 141 3.96 5.00 -5.22
CA MET A 141 3.95 3.72 -4.49
C MET A 141 2.73 3.56 -3.59
N GLY A 142 2.33 4.62 -2.88
CA GLY A 142 1.15 4.60 -2.00
C GLY A 142 -0.14 4.40 -2.78
N LEU A 143 -0.31 5.07 -3.92
CA LEU A 143 -1.45 4.88 -4.81
C LEU A 143 -1.47 3.48 -5.42
N GLY A 144 -0.31 2.98 -5.89
CA GLY A 144 -0.18 1.61 -6.39
C GLY A 144 -0.56 0.55 -5.36
N PHE A 145 -0.14 0.76 -4.11
CA PHE A 145 -0.51 -0.11 -2.99
C PHE A 145 -2.01 -0.07 -2.70
N THR A 146 -2.59 1.11 -2.59
CA THR A 146 -4.03 1.28 -2.31
C THR A 146 -4.89 0.67 -3.41
N MET A 147 -4.52 0.88 -4.68
CA MET A 147 -5.20 0.28 -5.82
C MET A 147 -5.18 -1.24 -5.76
N THR A 148 -4.03 -1.82 -5.43
CA THR A 148 -3.89 -3.28 -5.30
C THR A 148 -4.72 -3.82 -4.13
N LEU A 149 -4.73 -3.13 -2.98
CA LEU A 149 -5.59 -3.48 -1.84
C LEU A 149 -7.07 -3.49 -2.22
N CYS A 150 -7.52 -2.45 -2.93
CA CYS A 150 -8.92 -2.35 -3.35
C CYS A 150 -9.31 -3.45 -4.34
N VAL A 151 -8.46 -3.76 -5.31
CA VAL A 151 -8.72 -4.84 -6.28
C VAL A 151 -8.80 -6.19 -5.57
N LEU A 152 -7.84 -6.48 -4.69
CA LEU A 152 -7.83 -7.73 -3.94
C LEU A 152 -9.02 -7.85 -2.99
N ALA A 153 -9.37 -6.76 -2.29
CA ALA A 153 -10.52 -6.69 -1.40
C ALA A 153 -11.84 -6.87 -2.17
N ALA A 154 -11.97 -6.25 -3.34
CA ALA A 154 -13.16 -6.39 -4.18
C ALA A 154 -13.38 -7.84 -4.63
N VAL A 155 -12.32 -8.52 -5.08
CA VAL A 155 -12.39 -9.94 -5.47
C VAL A 155 -12.77 -10.82 -4.27
N ARG A 156 -12.16 -10.59 -3.11
CA ARG A 156 -12.45 -11.37 -1.90
C ARG A 156 -13.84 -11.12 -1.34
N GLU A 157 -14.28 -9.87 -1.27
CA GLU A 157 -15.62 -9.50 -0.81
C GLU A 157 -16.70 -10.07 -1.71
N LEU A 158 -16.47 -10.04 -3.04
CA LEU A 158 -17.39 -10.63 -4.00
C LEU A 158 -17.52 -12.15 -3.82
N LEU A 159 -16.40 -12.87 -3.63
CA LEU A 159 -16.39 -14.33 -3.45
C LEU A 159 -16.89 -14.76 -2.07
N SER A 160 -16.68 -13.93 -1.05
CA SER A 160 -17.06 -14.22 0.35
C SER A 160 -18.53 -13.96 0.62
N THR A 161 -19.07 -12.81 0.19
CA THR A 161 -20.42 -12.35 0.54
C THR A 161 -21.32 -12.09 -0.64
N GLY A 162 -20.77 -12.06 -1.86
CA GLY A 162 -21.52 -11.70 -3.08
C GLY A 162 -21.95 -10.23 -3.12
N LYS A 163 -21.41 -9.40 -2.21
CA LYS A 163 -21.68 -7.96 -2.10
C LYS A 163 -20.39 -7.18 -2.36
N ILE A 164 -20.50 -6.00 -2.94
CA ILE A 164 -19.42 -5.02 -3.03
C ILE A 164 -19.94 -3.70 -2.47
N PHE A 165 -19.25 -3.10 -1.51
CA PHE A 165 -19.68 -1.86 -0.85
C PHE A 165 -21.09 -1.94 -0.24
N GLU A 166 -21.47 -3.09 0.34
CA GLU A 166 -22.81 -3.35 0.91
C GLU A 166 -23.95 -3.41 -0.13
N VAL A 167 -23.64 -3.32 -1.44
CA VAL A 167 -24.62 -3.48 -2.52
C VAL A 167 -24.62 -4.95 -2.96
N SER A 168 -25.76 -5.65 -2.85
CA SER A 168 -25.91 -7.03 -3.31
C SER A 168 -25.81 -7.08 -4.84
N LEU A 169 -24.73 -7.67 -5.34
CA LEU A 169 -24.52 -7.83 -6.79
C LEU A 169 -24.93 -9.22 -7.28
N MET A 170 -25.00 -10.19 -6.39
CA MET A 170 -25.37 -11.58 -6.73
C MET A 170 -26.77 -11.93 -6.21
N PRO A 171 -27.52 -12.82 -6.93
CA PRO A 171 -28.82 -13.32 -6.47
C PRO A 171 -28.68 -14.16 -5.19
N ASP A 172 -29.75 -14.19 -4.40
CA ASP A 172 -29.82 -14.85 -3.08
C ASP A 172 -29.49 -16.36 -3.06
N ALA A 173 -29.30 -16.97 -4.21
CA ALA A 173 -28.92 -18.39 -4.39
C ALA A 173 -27.41 -18.64 -4.26
N PHE A 174 -26.57 -17.59 -4.08
CA PHE A 174 -25.12 -17.76 -3.96
C PHE A 174 -24.72 -18.27 -2.57
N VAL A 175 -24.07 -19.43 -2.52
CA VAL A 175 -23.52 -19.99 -1.28
C VAL A 175 -22.20 -19.27 -0.94
N PRO A 176 -22.15 -18.46 0.10
CA PRO A 176 -20.94 -17.70 0.44
C PRO A 176 -19.80 -18.64 0.85
N TRP A 177 -18.64 -18.44 0.27
CA TRP A 177 -17.44 -19.18 0.63
C TRP A 177 -16.78 -18.56 1.87
N ALA A 178 -17.19 -19.02 3.06
CA ALA A 178 -16.64 -18.55 4.32
C ALA A 178 -15.11 -18.66 4.40
N ALA A 179 -14.49 -19.61 3.70
CA ALA A 179 -13.04 -19.74 3.62
C ALA A 179 -12.35 -18.52 2.98
N MET A 180 -13.05 -17.75 2.12
CA MET A 180 -12.48 -16.57 1.46
C MET A 180 -12.39 -15.36 2.40
N SER A 181 -13.21 -15.29 3.46
CA SER A 181 -13.07 -14.25 4.49
C SER A 181 -11.90 -14.51 5.44
N MET A 182 -11.43 -15.75 5.53
CA MET A 182 -10.29 -16.15 6.35
C MET A 182 -8.93 -15.79 5.69
N PRO A 183 -7.83 -15.72 6.46
CA PRO A 183 -6.48 -15.47 5.91
C PRO A 183 -6.05 -16.47 4.83
N VAL A 184 -6.54 -17.71 4.88
CA VAL A 184 -6.28 -18.74 3.86
C VAL A 184 -6.79 -18.29 2.48
N GLY A 185 -7.98 -17.72 2.42
CA GLY A 185 -8.52 -17.14 1.18
C GLY A 185 -7.70 -15.97 0.65
N ALA A 186 -7.07 -15.20 1.53
CA ALA A 186 -6.18 -14.11 1.11
C ALA A 186 -4.95 -14.62 0.38
N PHE A 187 -4.32 -15.69 0.88
CA PHE A 187 -3.17 -16.32 0.22
C PHE A 187 -3.56 -16.91 -1.14
N LEU A 188 -4.71 -17.60 -1.20
CA LEU A 188 -5.20 -18.21 -2.43
C LEU A 188 -5.47 -17.15 -3.51
N THR A 189 -6.21 -16.10 -3.18
CA THR A 189 -6.53 -15.00 -4.11
C THR A 189 -5.29 -14.22 -4.54
N LEU A 190 -4.37 -13.95 -3.62
CA LEU A 190 -3.13 -13.28 -3.92
C LEU A 190 -2.25 -14.14 -4.85
N GLY A 191 -2.09 -15.42 -4.56
CA GLY A 191 -1.33 -16.37 -5.40
C GLY A 191 -1.91 -16.48 -6.80
N LEU A 192 -3.24 -16.57 -6.92
CA LEU A 192 -3.93 -16.65 -8.22
C LEU A 192 -3.75 -15.35 -9.01
N MET A 193 -3.88 -14.19 -8.36
CA MET A 193 -3.67 -12.90 -9.01
C MET A 193 -2.22 -12.68 -9.44
N LEU A 194 -1.24 -13.08 -8.61
CA LEU A 194 0.18 -13.05 -8.97
C LEU A 194 0.47 -13.94 -10.18
N GLY A 195 -0.08 -15.15 -10.20
CA GLY A 195 0.01 -16.05 -11.35
C GLY A 195 -0.56 -15.44 -12.62
N LEU A 196 -1.76 -14.84 -12.54
CA LEU A 196 -2.41 -14.18 -13.66
C LEU A 196 -1.60 -12.99 -14.19
N VAL A 197 -1.13 -12.11 -13.30
CA VAL A 197 -0.28 -10.96 -13.67
C VAL A 197 1.01 -11.41 -14.32
N ASN A 198 1.62 -12.49 -13.82
CA ASN A 198 2.85 -13.03 -14.40
C ASN A 198 2.64 -13.63 -15.79
N ILE A 199 1.53 -14.35 -16.03
CA ILE A 199 1.17 -14.89 -17.35
C ILE A 199 0.95 -13.75 -18.35
N ILE A 200 0.21 -12.70 -17.96
CA ILE A 200 -0.06 -11.55 -18.83
C ILE A 200 1.23 -10.77 -19.11
N SER A 201 2.07 -10.60 -18.11
CA SER A 201 3.36 -9.90 -18.25
C SER A 201 4.38 -10.72 -19.04
N GLY A 202 4.43 -12.03 -18.83
CA GLY A 202 5.34 -12.95 -19.55
C GLY A 202 5.01 -13.07 -21.04
N ARG A 203 3.74 -12.93 -21.41
CA ARG A 203 3.30 -12.88 -22.81
C ARG A 203 3.83 -11.64 -23.57
N LYS A 204 4.05 -10.54 -22.85
CA LYS A 204 4.55 -9.28 -23.41
C LYS A 204 6.06 -9.29 -23.69
N HIS A 205 6.80 -10.26 -23.13
CA HIS A 205 8.25 -10.38 -23.29
C HIS A 205 8.66 -11.42 -24.37
N LYS A 206 7.70 -12.12 -24.97
CA LYS A 206 7.92 -13.14 -26.02
C LYS A 206 7.42 -12.74 -27.42
N GLY A 207 7.04 -11.48 -27.61
CA GLY A 207 6.59 -10.94 -28.89
C GLY A 207 7.55 -9.90 -29.48
#